data_1046f5d6c7680058849a2b0b95009281
#
_entry.id   1046f5d6c7680058849a2b0b95009281
#
_cell.length_a   1.000
_cell.length_b   1.000
_cell.length_c   1.000
_cell.angle_alpha   90.00
_cell.angle_beta   90.00
_cell.angle_gamma   90.00
#
_symmetry.space_group_name_H-M   'P 1'
#
loop_
_entity.id
_entity.type
_entity.pdbx_description
1 polymer ?
#
loop_
_entity_poly.entity_id
_entity_poly.type
_entity_poly.pdbx_seq_one_letter_code
_entity_poly.pdbx_strand_id
1 'polypeptide(L)'
;MSTFVFLPGAGSGPDHWRLVEALLQDAGHDTVAPDLPNEDDAAGLPEYTAAAIAAIGNRQDLMLVGQSLGAFTAASVAAEQGAELIVYLNGMIPIEGETPGEWWGNVGHEAAAAEILAAHGPLSTWTQPDFEVVFLHDVPPENLAIETPRRQGGGVFGTPLTRYPSEIPARAIGGSRDRLFPIEFQKDLARQRLGIELDVVESGHLTALANPEGLATQLLAYVDEI
;
A
#
# COMPACT_ATOMS: atom_id res chain seq x y z
N MET A 1 8.61 13.95 -16.23
CA MET A 1 7.56 14.35 -15.25
C MET A 1 6.66 13.15 -15.10
N SER A 2 6.64 12.51 -13.95
CA SER A 2 5.86 11.30 -13.71
C SER A 2 4.55 11.63 -13.01
N THR A 3 3.55 10.73 -13.13
CA THR A 3 2.30 10.78 -12.39
C THR A 3 2.32 9.71 -11.30
N PHE A 4 2.34 10.11 -10.04
CA PHE A 4 2.21 9.20 -8.91
C PHE A 4 0.75 8.90 -8.62
N VAL A 5 0.41 7.61 -8.62
CA VAL A 5 -0.95 7.12 -8.31
C VAL A 5 -0.90 6.40 -6.98
N PHE A 6 -1.58 6.94 -5.98
CA PHE A 6 -1.54 6.44 -4.62
C PHE A 6 -2.76 5.58 -4.28
N LEU A 7 -2.53 4.31 -4.06
CA LEU A 7 -3.57 3.32 -3.79
C LEU A 7 -3.52 2.93 -2.31
N PRO A 8 -4.50 3.41 -1.51
CA PRO A 8 -4.46 3.27 -0.06
C PRO A 8 -4.69 1.83 0.41
N GLY A 9 -4.26 1.57 1.64
CA GLY A 9 -4.55 0.35 2.38
C GLY A 9 -5.99 0.28 2.87
N ALA A 10 -6.30 -0.80 3.58
CA ALA A 10 -7.62 -1.02 4.16
C ALA A 10 -7.99 0.10 5.15
N GLY A 11 -9.20 0.65 5.00
CA GLY A 11 -9.72 1.69 5.89
C GLY A 11 -9.15 3.09 5.69
N SER A 12 -8.27 3.29 4.72
CA SER A 12 -7.69 4.59 4.37
C SER A 12 -8.32 5.16 3.09
N GLY A 13 -8.26 6.48 2.94
CA GLY A 13 -8.76 7.20 1.78
C GLY A 13 -7.70 8.10 1.12
N PRO A 14 -8.11 8.97 0.18
CA PRO A 14 -7.20 9.90 -0.49
C PRO A 14 -6.41 10.79 0.49
N ASP A 15 -7.03 11.18 1.59
CA ASP A 15 -6.43 12.06 2.60
C ASP A 15 -5.12 11.51 3.18
N HIS A 16 -4.96 10.19 3.20
CA HIS A 16 -3.76 9.50 3.67
C HIS A 16 -2.47 10.00 2.99
N TRP A 17 -2.57 10.46 1.74
CA TRP A 17 -1.43 10.78 0.89
C TRP A 17 -1.09 12.27 0.81
N ARG A 18 -1.91 13.17 1.37
CA ARG A 18 -1.79 14.63 1.20
C ARG A 18 -0.41 15.18 1.46
N LEU A 19 0.30 14.67 2.47
CA LEU A 19 1.64 15.18 2.80
C LEU A 19 2.66 14.79 1.73
N VAL A 20 2.60 13.55 1.27
CA VAL A 20 3.50 13.05 0.23
C VAL A 20 3.16 13.68 -1.13
N GLU A 21 1.87 13.83 -1.45
CA GLU A 21 1.43 14.50 -2.67
C GLU A 21 1.99 15.92 -2.77
N ALA A 22 1.90 16.70 -1.67
CA ALA A 22 2.42 18.07 -1.64
C ALA A 22 3.94 18.11 -1.96
N LEU A 23 4.72 17.20 -1.36
CA LEU A 23 6.16 17.12 -1.60
C LEU A 23 6.52 16.76 -3.04
N LEU A 24 5.78 15.83 -3.65
CA LEU A 24 6.02 15.41 -5.03
C LEU A 24 5.54 16.47 -6.04
N GLN A 25 4.44 17.17 -5.75
CA GLN A 25 3.97 18.31 -6.55
C GLN A 25 4.95 19.48 -6.50
N ASP A 26 5.53 19.77 -5.33
CA ASP A 26 6.59 20.77 -5.19
C ASP A 26 7.85 20.39 -5.96
N ALA A 27 8.12 19.09 -6.14
CA ALA A 27 9.18 18.56 -6.98
C ALA A 27 8.84 18.53 -8.49
N GLY A 28 7.63 18.96 -8.88
CA GLY A 28 7.21 19.09 -10.29
C GLY A 28 6.57 17.84 -10.90
N HIS A 29 6.06 16.94 -10.08
CA HIS A 29 5.33 15.74 -10.51
C HIS A 29 3.81 15.90 -10.37
N ASP A 30 3.03 15.13 -11.14
CA ASP A 30 1.58 15.02 -10.95
C ASP A 30 1.26 13.92 -9.93
N THR A 31 0.15 14.08 -9.22
CA THR A 31 -0.29 13.09 -8.22
C THR A 31 -1.79 12.83 -8.35
N VAL A 32 -2.21 11.64 -8.03
CA VAL A 32 -3.62 11.28 -7.89
C VAL A 32 -3.79 10.20 -6.82
N ALA A 33 -4.66 10.47 -5.85
CA ALA A 33 -5.09 9.51 -4.84
C ALA A 33 -6.57 9.20 -5.08
N PRO A 34 -6.90 8.05 -5.70
CA PRO A 34 -8.28 7.67 -5.99
C PRO A 34 -9.09 7.47 -4.72
N ASP A 35 -10.36 7.88 -4.78
CA ASP A 35 -11.35 7.51 -3.78
C ASP A 35 -11.90 6.11 -4.12
N LEU A 36 -11.42 5.09 -3.40
CA LEU A 36 -11.79 3.70 -3.62
C LEU A 36 -13.11 3.36 -2.90
N PRO A 37 -13.87 2.37 -3.40
CA PRO A 37 -15.18 2.01 -2.83
C PRO A 37 -15.04 1.17 -1.53
N ASN A 38 -14.26 1.66 -0.56
CA ASN A 38 -13.91 0.94 0.66
C ASN A 38 -15.12 0.52 1.49
N GLU A 39 -16.18 1.33 1.52
CA GLU A 39 -17.34 1.10 2.36
C GLU A 39 -18.41 0.19 1.74
N ASP A 40 -18.25 -0.17 0.46
CA ASP A 40 -19.13 -1.10 -0.23
C ASP A 40 -18.68 -2.55 0.00
N ASP A 41 -19.49 -3.31 0.72
CA ASP A 41 -19.22 -4.73 0.98
C ASP A 41 -19.29 -5.62 -0.28
N ALA A 42 -19.91 -5.14 -1.35
CA ALA A 42 -19.98 -5.85 -2.63
C ALA A 42 -18.82 -5.52 -3.57
N ALA A 43 -18.09 -4.42 -3.31
CA ALA A 43 -16.98 -4.00 -4.15
C ALA A 43 -15.79 -4.96 -4.00
N GLY A 44 -15.43 -5.58 -5.11
CA GLY A 44 -14.22 -6.41 -5.23
C GLY A 44 -13.05 -5.67 -5.87
N LEU A 45 -12.00 -6.39 -6.20
CA LEU A 45 -10.83 -5.84 -6.86
C LEU A 45 -11.15 -5.15 -8.21
N PRO A 46 -12.10 -5.65 -9.05
CA PRO A 46 -12.49 -4.96 -10.28
C PRO A 46 -13.07 -3.57 -10.04
N GLU A 47 -13.92 -3.37 -9.03
CA GLU A 47 -14.52 -2.07 -8.70
C GLU A 47 -13.46 -1.09 -8.17
N TYR A 48 -12.49 -1.57 -7.37
CA TYR A 48 -11.33 -0.79 -6.93
C TYR A 48 -10.48 -0.36 -8.11
N THR A 49 -10.19 -1.31 -9.02
CA THR A 49 -9.42 -1.04 -10.25
C THR A 49 -10.12 -0.03 -11.14
N ALA A 50 -11.41 -0.19 -11.38
CA ALA A 50 -12.20 0.73 -12.20
C ALA A 50 -12.23 2.15 -11.61
N ALA A 51 -12.41 2.29 -10.29
CA ALA A 51 -12.36 3.58 -9.59
C ALA A 51 -10.99 4.26 -9.73
N ALA A 52 -9.91 3.49 -9.57
CA ALA A 52 -8.55 3.98 -9.74
C ALA A 52 -8.28 4.45 -11.18
N ILE A 53 -8.63 3.64 -12.17
CA ILE A 53 -8.47 3.98 -13.59
C ILE A 53 -9.29 5.23 -13.96
N ALA A 54 -10.51 5.35 -13.47
CA ALA A 54 -11.34 6.53 -13.69
C ALA A 54 -10.70 7.81 -13.11
N ALA A 55 -10.07 7.73 -11.93
CA ALA A 55 -9.38 8.87 -11.32
C ALA A 55 -8.07 9.22 -12.05
N ILE A 56 -7.34 8.22 -12.55
CA ILE A 56 -6.13 8.41 -13.37
C ILE A 56 -6.49 9.17 -14.66
N GLY A 57 -7.58 8.83 -15.31
CA GLY A 57 -8.01 9.47 -16.54
C GLY A 57 -7.00 9.30 -17.68
N ASN A 58 -6.57 10.42 -18.30
CA ASN A 58 -5.65 10.41 -19.44
C ASN A 58 -4.17 10.64 -19.05
N ARG A 59 -3.84 10.51 -17.76
CA ARG A 59 -2.46 10.68 -17.29
C ARG A 59 -1.55 9.58 -17.83
N GLN A 60 -0.30 9.94 -18.03
CA GLN A 60 0.74 9.06 -18.56
C GLN A 60 1.91 8.98 -17.56
N ASP A 61 2.93 8.20 -17.89
CA ASP A 61 4.15 8.03 -17.08
C ASP A 61 3.81 7.67 -15.63
N LEU A 62 2.97 6.62 -15.47
CA LEU A 62 2.36 6.25 -14.19
C LEU A 62 3.36 5.52 -13.29
N MET A 63 3.49 6.00 -12.07
CA MET A 63 4.14 5.30 -10.95
C MET A 63 3.05 4.90 -9.95
N LEU A 64 2.71 3.62 -9.88
CA LEU A 64 1.65 3.11 -9.03
C LEU A 64 2.20 2.76 -7.65
N VAL A 65 1.77 3.45 -6.61
CA VAL A 65 2.19 3.21 -5.23
C VAL A 65 1.05 2.55 -4.46
N GLY A 66 1.19 1.26 -4.19
CA GLY A 66 0.18 0.48 -3.45
C GLY A 66 0.62 0.19 -2.02
N GLN A 67 -0.08 0.78 -1.04
CA GLN A 67 0.20 0.57 0.36
C GLN A 67 -0.67 -0.56 0.92
N SER A 68 -0.06 -1.51 1.64
CA SER A 68 -0.79 -2.60 2.31
C SER A 68 -1.73 -3.34 1.34
N LEU A 69 -3.04 -3.36 1.60
CA LEU A 69 -4.07 -3.90 0.68
C LEU A 69 -4.04 -3.24 -0.71
N GLY A 70 -3.69 -1.96 -0.79
CA GLY A 70 -3.58 -1.22 -2.05
C GLY A 70 -2.57 -1.79 -3.04
N ALA A 71 -1.68 -2.67 -2.59
CA ALA A 71 -0.76 -3.44 -3.43
C ALA A 71 -1.50 -4.32 -4.47
N PHE A 72 -2.62 -4.92 -4.09
CA PHE A 72 -3.48 -5.67 -5.01
C PHE A 72 -4.12 -4.76 -6.06
N THR A 73 -4.60 -3.60 -5.63
CA THR A 73 -5.17 -2.60 -6.56
C THR A 73 -4.10 -2.07 -7.52
N ALA A 74 -2.88 -1.80 -7.03
CA ALA A 74 -1.78 -1.35 -7.87
C ALA A 74 -1.42 -2.39 -8.95
N ALA A 75 -1.30 -3.66 -8.56
CA ALA A 75 -1.03 -4.73 -9.51
C ALA A 75 -2.17 -4.89 -10.54
N SER A 76 -3.44 -4.77 -10.11
CA SER A 76 -4.59 -4.89 -11.01
C SER A 76 -4.68 -3.72 -11.98
N VAL A 77 -4.47 -2.48 -11.53
CA VAL A 77 -4.41 -1.28 -12.40
C VAL A 77 -3.27 -1.41 -13.41
N ALA A 78 -2.08 -1.82 -12.97
CA ALA A 78 -0.93 -2.04 -13.83
C ALA A 78 -1.21 -3.09 -14.91
N ALA A 79 -1.89 -4.18 -14.56
CA ALA A 79 -2.27 -5.23 -15.49
C ALA A 79 -3.25 -4.77 -16.56
N GLU A 80 -4.14 -3.79 -16.25
CA GLU A 80 -5.16 -3.31 -17.18
C GLU A 80 -4.66 -2.19 -18.10
N GLN A 81 -3.95 -1.18 -17.55
CA GLN A 81 -3.58 -0.01 -18.34
C GLN A 81 -2.07 0.26 -18.46
N GLY A 82 -1.24 -0.56 -17.79
CA GLY A 82 0.21 -0.36 -17.79
C GLY A 82 0.66 0.67 -16.75
N ALA A 83 1.98 0.69 -16.52
CA ALA A 83 2.68 1.66 -15.69
C ALA A 83 4.18 1.62 -16.03
N GLU A 84 4.93 2.67 -15.67
CA GLU A 84 6.39 2.67 -15.73
C GLU A 84 6.99 1.88 -14.55
N LEU A 85 6.33 1.97 -13.38
CA LEU A 85 6.78 1.33 -12.15
C LEU A 85 5.62 1.01 -11.21
N ILE A 86 5.72 -0.13 -10.52
CA ILE A 86 4.89 -0.44 -9.35
C ILE A 86 5.76 -0.37 -8.10
N VAL A 87 5.31 0.39 -7.09
CA VAL A 87 5.93 0.47 -5.77
C VAL A 87 5.01 -0.15 -4.73
N TYR A 88 5.45 -1.23 -4.11
CA TYR A 88 4.77 -1.88 -3.00
C TYR A 88 5.25 -1.28 -1.68
N LEU A 89 4.43 -0.44 -1.04
CA LEU A 89 4.74 0.25 0.21
C LEU A 89 4.14 -0.50 1.40
N ASN A 90 4.94 -1.09 2.28
CA ASN A 90 4.44 -1.99 3.34
C ASN A 90 3.38 -2.93 2.77
N GLY A 91 3.64 -3.45 1.57
CA GLY A 91 2.60 -3.96 0.67
C GLY A 91 2.31 -5.43 0.85
N MET A 92 1.05 -5.79 0.67
CA MET A 92 0.61 -7.17 0.45
C MET A 92 0.97 -7.57 -0.99
N ILE A 93 2.27 -7.77 -1.28
CA ILE A 93 2.75 -8.10 -2.64
C ILE A 93 2.01 -9.34 -3.14
N PRO A 94 1.17 -9.23 -4.20
CA PRO A 94 0.32 -10.33 -4.64
C PRO A 94 1.01 -11.27 -5.63
N ILE A 95 0.38 -12.42 -5.88
CA ILE A 95 0.64 -13.25 -7.04
C ILE A 95 -0.66 -13.46 -7.83
N GLU A 96 -0.55 -13.89 -9.09
CA GLU A 96 -1.70 -14.21 -9.92
C GLU A 96 -2.58 -15.30 -9.29
N GLY A 97 -3.89 -15.08 -9.31
CA GLY A 97 -4.89 -15.99 -8.76
C GLY A 97 -5.10 -15.90 -7.25
N GLU A 98 -4.28 -15.12 -6.53
CA GLU A 98 -4.39 -14.95 -5.08
C GLU A 98 -5.42 -13.88 -4.71
N THR A 99 -6.22 -14.15 -3.68
CA THR A 99 -7.07 -13.14 -3.05
C THR A 99 -6.33 -12.45 -1.89
N PRO A 100 -6.65 -11.18 -1.55
CA PRO A 100 -6.11 -10.55 -0.35
C PRO A 100 -6.40 -11.32 0.94
N GLY A 101 -7.52 -12.06 0.99
CA GLY A 101 -7.86 -12.90 2.14
C GLY A 101 -6.94 -14.11 2.29
N GLU A 102 -6.59 -14.78 1.18
CA GLU A 102 -5.68 -15.93 1.16
C GLU A 102 -4.22 -15.53 1.41
N TRP A 103 -3.86 -14.30 1.02
CA TRP A 103 -2.50 -13.78 1.12
C TRP A 103 -1.88 -14.01 2.51
N TRP A 104 -2.61 -13.75 3.58
CA TRP A 104 -2.14 -13.88 4.97
C TRP A 104 -1.59 -15.27 5.29
N GLY A 105 -2.33 -16.31 4.87
CA GLY A 105 -1.92 -17.71 5.04
C GLY A 105 -0.78 -18.09 4.11
N ASN A 106 -0.84 -17.64 2.84
CA ASN A 106 0.14 -18.01 1.82
C ASN A 106 1.55 -17.49 2.10
N VAL A 107 1.66 -16.31 2.75
CA VAL A 107 2.96 -15.70 3.10
C VAL A 107 3.43 -16.05 4.51
N GLY A 108 2.65 -16.78 5.29
CA GLY A 108 3.03 -17.16 6.66
C GLY A 108 3.08 -15.99 7.62
N HIS A 109 2.25 -14.95 7.42
CA HIS A 109 2.25 -13.75 8.25
C HIS A 109 2.07 -14.03 9.75
N GLU A 110 1.23 -14.99 10.13
CA GLU A 110 0.99 -15.33 11.54
C GLU A 110 2.28 -15.68 12.29
N ALA A 111 3.17 -16.43 11.64
CA ALA A 111 4.48 -16.77 12.23
C ALA A 111 5.40 -15.55 12.33
N ALA A 112 5.40 -14.70 11.31
CA ALA A 112 6.22 -13.48 11.28
C ALA A 112 5.76 -12.43 12.29
N ALA A 113 4.45 -12.33 12.53
CA ALA A 113 3.83 -11.38 13.44
C ALA A 113 3.53 -11.99 14.84
N ALA A 114 4.13 -13.13 15.19
CA ALA A 114 3.80 -13.89 16.40
C ALA A 114 3.83 -13.06 17.69
N GLU A 115 4.78 -12.14 17.84
CA GLU A 115 4.90 -11.28 19.04
C GLU A 115 3.70 -10.34 19.17
N ILE A 116 3.31 -9.66 18.09
CA ILE A 116 2.18 -8.72 18.12
C ILE A 116 0.86 -9.47 18.28
N LEU A 117 0.73 -10.62 17.63
CA LEU A 117 -0.46 -11.46 17.76
C LEU A 117 -0.59 -12.08 19.15
N ALA A 118 0.52 -12.41 19.81
CA ALA A 118 0.52 -12.89 21.19
C ALA A 118 0.10 -11.81 22.18
N ALA A 119 0.47 -10.54 21.92
CA ALA A 119 0.14 -9.42 22.77
C ALA A 119 -1.30 -8.90 22.59
N HIS A 120 -1.84 -8.92 21.37
CA HIS A 120 -3.09 -8.26 20.99
C HIS A 120 -4.17 -9.22 20.44
N GLY A 121 -3.86 -10.51 20.28
CA GLY A 121 -4.76 -11.49 19.64
C GLY A 121 -4.83 -11.35 18.11
N PRO A 122 -5.69 -12.14 17.44
CA PRO A 122 -5.87 -12.08 15.99
C PRO A 122 -6.46 -10.73 15.55
N LEU A 123 -6.08 -10.26 14.36
CA LEU A 123 -6.54 -8.98 13.78
C LEU A 123 -8.05 -8.76 13.88
N SER A 124 -8.84 -9.83 13.70
CA SER A 124 -10.31 -9.77 13.75
C SER A 124 -10.88 -9.41 15.13
N THR A 125 -10.06 -9.46 16.16
CA THR A 125 -10.46 -9.13 17.54
C THR A 125 -9.87 -7.80 18.04
N TRP A 126 -9.09 -7.11 17.22
CA TRP A 126 -8.43 -5.86 17.62
C TRP A 126 -9.46 -4.76 17.91
N THR A 127 -9.21 -4.07 18.99
CA THR A 127 -9.95 -2.89 19.43
C THR A 127 -9.23 -1.61 18.99
N GLN A 128 -9.85 -0.44 19.21
CA GLN A 128 -9.20 0.84 18.90
C GLN A 128 -7.81 1.00 19.55
N PRO A 129 -7.60 0.68 20.85
CA PRO A 129 -6.26 0.69 21.43
C PRO A 129 -5.24 -0.22 20.74
N ASP A 130 -5.65 -1.38 20.23
CA ASP A 130 -4.76 -2.28 19.51
C ASP A 130 -4.33 -1.66 18.18
N PHE A 131 -5.27 -1.03 17.44
CA PHE A 131 -4.95 -0.27 16.23
C PHE A 131 -3.99 0.88 16.52
N GLU A 132 -4.19 1.64 17.59
CA GLU A 132 -3.28 2.72 17.98
C GLU A 132 -1.86 2.23 18.23
N VAL A 133 -1.71 1.12 18.94
CA VAL A 133 -0.40 0.52 19.24
C VAL A 133 0.29 0.02 17.96
N VAL A 134 -0.46 -0.59 17.04
CA VAL A 134 0.14 -1.26 15.87
C VAL A 134 0.39 -0.27 14.73
N PHE A 135 -0.58 0.59 14.42
CA PHE A 135 -0.53 1.45 13.24
C PHE A 135 -0.11 2.89 13.54
N LEU A 136 -0.48 3.44 14.72
CA LEU A 136 -0.35 4.87 14.99
C LEU A 136 0.82 5.21 15.93
N HIS A 137 1.58 4.23 16.38
CA HIS A 137 2.60 4.40 17.43
C HIS A 137 3.71 5.39 17.10
N ASP A 138 3.94 5.70 15.84
CA ASP A 138 4.98 6.61 15.38
C ASP A 138 4.46 7.73 14.44
N VAL A 139 3.13 7.81 14.29
CA VAL A 139 2.51 8.90 13.51
C VAL A 139 2.38 10.15 14.36
N PRO A 140 2.94 11.30 13.94
CA PRO A 140 2.75 12.57 14.64
C PRO A 140 1.27 12.93 14.79
N PRO A 141 0.83 13.43 15.95
CA PRO A 141 -0.58 13.76 16.20
C PRO A 141 -1.18 14.74 15.18
N GLU A 142 -0.39 15.70 14.71
CA GLU A 142 -0.79 16.64 13.67
C GLU A 142 -1.08 15.98 12.33
N ASN A 143 -0.37 14.90 12.00
CA ASN A 143 -0.56 14.15 10.76
C ASN A 143 -1.78 13.21 10.86
N LEU A 144 -2.08 12.69 12.05
CA LEU A 144 -3.31 11.93 12.28
C LEU A 144 -4.58 12.73 12.03
N ALA A 145 -4.56 14.04 12.30
CA ALA A 145 -5.70 14.91 12.08
C ALA A 145 -6.05 15.10 10.59
N ILE A 146 -5.18 14.67 9.68
CA ILE A 146 -5.38 14.80 8.23
C ILE A 146 -6.27 13.66 7.70
N GLU A 147 -6.09 12.46 8.23
CA GLU A 147 -6.80 11.27 7.75
C GLU A 147 -8.19 11.13 8.38
N THR A 148 -9.17 10.81 7.54
CA THR A 148 -10.50 10.39 8.00
C THR A 148 -10.58 8.87 7.93
N PRO A 149 -10.59 8.15 9.06
CA PRO A 149 -10.72 6.69 9.07
C PRO A 149 -12.01 6.26 8.38
N ARG A 150 -11.92 5.24 7.54
CA ARG A 150 -13.06 4.68 6.79
C ARG A 150 -13.32 3.24 7.20
N ARG A 151 -14.57 2.80 7.03
CA ARG A 151 -14.90 1.39 7.12
C ARG A 151 -14.29 0.64 5.93
N GLN A 152 -13.78 -0.55 6.17
CA GLN A 152 -13.33 -1.46 5.12
C GLN A 152 -14.36 -2.56 4.89
N GLY A 153 -14.94 -2.60 3.70
CA GLY A 153 -15.84 -3.66 3.25
C GLY A 153 -15.10 -4.97 2.94
N GLY A 154 -15.83 -6.07 2.98
CA GLY A 154 -15.28 -7.42 2.86
C GLY A 154 -15.03 -7.89 1.42
N GLY A 155 -15.73 -7.34 0.43
CA GLY A 155 -15.75 -7.87 -0.95
C GLY A 155 -14.36 -7.99 -1.59
N VAL A 156 -13.51 -6.98 -1.41
CA VAL A 156 -12.15 -6.97 -1.98
C VAL A 156 -11.29 -8.12 -1.48
N PHE A 157 -11.47 -8.58 -0.24
CA PHE A 157 -10.68 -9.68 0.32
C PHE A 157 -10.98 -11.04 -0.31
N GLY A 158 -12.14 -11.20 -0.92
CA GLY A 158 -12.56 -12.44 -1.60
C GLY A 158 -12.32 -12.45 -3.12
N THR A 159 -11.77 -11.37 -3.69
CA THR A 159 -11.61 -11.24 -5.14
C THR A 159 -10.17 -11.45 -5.55
N PRO A 160 -9.86 -12.44 -6.41
CA PRO A 160 -8.48 -12.75 -6.80
C PRO A 160 -7.92 -11.72 -7.78
N LEU A 161 -6.59 -11.53 -7.74
CA LEU A 161 -5.84 -10.85 -8.78
C LEU A 161 -5.81 -11.74 -10.03
N THR A 162 -6.53 -11.37 -11.07
CA THR A 162 -6.72 -12.22 -12.27
C THR A 162 -5.48 -12.30 -13.15
N ARG A 163 -4.64 -11.26 -13.19
CA ARG A 163 -3.37 -11.21 -13.92
C ARG A 163 -2.33 -10.42 -13.14
N TYR A 164 -1.15 -10.99 -12.98
CA TYR A 164 -0.01 -10.27 -12.44
C TYR A 164 0.79 -9.57 -13.55
N PRO A 165 1.12 -8.27 -13.43
CA PRO A 165 1.80 -7.49 -14.46
C PRO A 165 3.32 -7.72 -14.44
N SER A 166 3.77 -8.93 -14.72
CA SER A 166 5.18 -9.34 -14.60
C SER A 166 6.15 -8.61 -15.54
N GLU A 167 5.63 -7.96 -16.57
CA GLU A 167 6.38 -7.15 -17.53
C GLU A 167 6.71 -5.74 -17.01
N ILE A 168 6.04 -5.30 -15.95
CA ILE A 168 6.24 -3.96 -15.37
C ILE A 168 7.26 -4.04 -14.24
N PRO A 169 8.29 -3.18 -14.23
CA PRO A 169 9.24 -3.12 -13.14
C PRO A 169 8.56 -2.89 -11.79
N ALA A 170 9.10 -3.50 -10.74
CA ALA A 170 8.60 -3.31 -9.39
C ALA A 170 9.71 -2.90 -8.42
N ARG A 171 9.34 -2.12 -7.40
CA ARG A 171 10.13 -1.80 -6.22
C ARG A 171 9.31 -2.10 -4.98
N ALA A 172 9.97 -2.27 -3.85
CA ALA A 172 9.31 -2.47 -2.57
C ALA A 172 9.95 -1.58 -1.49
N ILE A 173 9.12 -0.90 -0.72
CA ILE A 173 9.53 -0.05 0.41
C ILE A 173 8.90 -0.61 1.67
N GLY A 174 9.70 -0.78 2.72
CA GLY A 174 9.25 -1.23 4.04
C GLY A 174 9.54 -0.24 5.14
N GLY A 175 8.60 -0.10 6.06
CA GLY A 175 8.79 0.65 7.30
C GLY A 175 9.63 -0.14 8.30
N SER A 176 10.76 0.43 8.76
CA SER A 176 11.67 -0.25 9.70
C SER A 176 11.05 -0.53 11.08
N ARG A 177 9.98 0.19 11.41
CA ARG A 177 9.23 0.07 12.68
C ARG A 177 7.82 -0.48 12.50
N ASP A 178 7.52 -1.04 11.32
CA ASP A 178 6.21 -1.63 11.03
C ASP A 178 5.95 -2.80 11.97
N ARG A 179 4.89 -2.68 12.78
CA ARG A 179 4.48 -3.70 13.76
C ARG A 179 3.53 -4.71 13.18
N LEU A 180 2.82 -4.37 12.08
CA LEU A 180 1.95 -5.32 11.37
C LEU A 180 2.77 -6.24 10.47
N PHE A 181 3.67 -5.68 9.67
CA PHE A 181 4.57 -6.40 8.78
C PHE A 181 6.03 -6.18 9.21
N PRO A 182 6.58 -7.02 10.12
CA PRO A 182 7.95 -6.87 10.58
C PRO A 182 8.95 -6.78 9.43
N ILE A 183 9.97 -5.95 9.58
CA ILE A 183 10.88 -5.59 8.47
C ILE A 183 11.55 -6.81 7.81
N GLU A 184 11.92 -7.82 8.57
CA GLU A 184 12.53 -9.04 8.01
C GLU A 184 11.50 -9.84 7.19
N PHE A 185 10.24 -9.88 7.63
CA PHE A 185 9.15 -10.46 6.85
C PHE A 185 8.98 -9.75 5.50
N GLN A 186 8.98 -8.41 5.49
CA GLN A 186 8.85 -7.62 4.27
C GLN A 186 10.03 -7.86 3.31
N LYS A 187 11.27 -7.95 3.82
CA LYS A 187 12.46 -8.27 3.03
C LYS A 187 12.35 -9.65 2.39
N ASP A 188 11.95 -10.64 3.17
CA ASP A 188 11.79 -12.01 2.66
C ASP A 188 10.67 -12.09 1.63
N LEU A 189 9.56 -11.37 1.84
CA LEU A 189 8.45 -11.30 0.89
C LEU A 189 8.88 -10.67 -0.45
N ALA A 190 9.62 -9.56 -0.40
CA ALA A 190 10.14 -8.90 -1.60
C ALA A 190 11.08 -9.81 -2.39
N ARG A 191 11.99 -10.51 -1.71
CA ARG A 191 12.89 -11.48 -2.36
C ARG A 191 12.13 -12.66 -2.96
N GLN A 192 11.17 -13.23 -2.23
CA GLN A 192 10.43 -14.43 -2.67
C GLN A 192 9.48 -14.13 -3.83
N ARG A 193 8.78 -13.00 -3.80
CA ARG A 193 7.73 -12.69 -4.78
C ARG A 193 8.20 -11.83 -5.95
N LEU A 194 9.22 -10.99 -5.75
CA LEU A 194 9.71 -10.06 -6.77
C LEU A 194 11.16 -10.33 -7.18
N GLY A 195 11.93 -11.07 -6.38
CA GLY A 195 13.36 -11.28 -6.63
C GLY A 195 14.21 -10.02 -6.42
N ILE A 196 13.73 -9.06 -5.60
CA ILE A 196 14.42 -7.79 -5.35
C ILE A 196 14.72 -7.59 -3.85
N GLU A 197 15.64 -6.68 -3.56
CA GLU A 197 15.84 -6.18 -2.20
C GLU A 197 14.76 -5.12 -1.86
N LEU A 198 14.46 -5.02 -0.56
CA LEU A 198 13.53 -4.04 -0.02
C LEU A 198 14.26 -2.75 0.34
N ASP A 199 13.79 -1.61 -0.13
CA ASP A 199 14.21 -0.31 0.39
C ASP A 199 13.54 -0.03 1.73
N VAL A 200 14.23 0.68 2.63
CA VAL A 200 13.77 0.86 4.01
C VAL A 200 13.61 2.33 4.35
N VAL A 201 12.42 2.69 4.80
CA VAL A 201 12.12 4.02 5.37
C VAL A 201 11.94 3.88 6.87
N GLU A 202 12.45 4.83 7.64
CA GLU A 202 12.29 4.84 9.09
C GLU A 202 10.87 5.25 9.47
N SER A 203 9.96 4.28 9.52
CA SER A 203 8.53 4.47 9.80
C SER A 203 7.86 3.17 10.24
N GLY A 204 6.66 3.28 10.80
CA GLY A 204 5.72 2.18 10.97
C GLY A 204 4.95 1.86 9.68
N HIS A 205 3.78 1.23 9.84
CA HIS A 205 2.94 0.77 8.72
C HIS A 205 2.36 1.93 7.87
N LEU A 206 2.06 3.07 8.50
CA LEU A 206 1.48 4.23 7.84
C LEU A 206 2.57 5.24 7.44
N THR A 207 3.50 4.80 6.58
CA THR A 207 4.70 5.56 6.21
C THR A 207 4.38 6.97 5.66
N ALA A 208 3.31 7.11 4.88
CA ALA A 208 2.90 8.40 4.31
C ALA A 208 2.52 9.44 5.37
N LEU A 209 2.11 8.99 6.56
CA LEU A 209 1.79 9.85 7.72
C LEU A 209 2.96 9.94 8.70
N ALA A 210 3.71 8.85 8.90
CA ALA A 210 4.77 8.79 9.90
C ALA A 210 6.07 9.45 9.43
N ASN A 211 6.42 9.34 8.15
CA ASN A 211 7.62 9.91 7.55
C ASN A 211 7.40 10.26 6.07
N PRO A 212 6.56 11.27 5.78
CA PRO A 212 6.24 11.68 4.40
C PRO A 212 7.47 12.14 3.61
N GLU A 213 8.42 12.83 4.24
CA GLU A 213 9.65 13.29 3.59
C GLU A 213 10.56 12.13 3.19
N GLY A 214 10.72 11.13 4.06
CA GLY A 214 11.48 9.92 3.76
C GLY A 214 10.86 9.13 2.61
N LEU A 215 9.53 9.01 2.59
CA LEU A 215 8.82 8.35 1.50
C LEU A 215 8.95 9.12 0.19
N ALA A 216 8.73 10.43 0.19
CA ALA A 216 8.86 11.26 -1.01
C ALA A 216 10.28 11.20 -1.58
N THR A 217 11.30 11.26 -0.71
CA THR A 217 12.71 11.14 -1.12
C THR A 217 12.97 9.81 -1.84
N GLN A 218 12.48 8.70 -1.30
CA GLN A 218 12.65 7.38 -1.92
C GLN A 218 11.90 7.26 -3.24
N LEU A 219 10.68 7.80 -3.33
CA LEU A 219 9.89 7.80 -4.56
C LEU A 219 10.55 8.64 -5.67
N LEU A 220 11.12 9.79 -5.32
CA LEU A 220 11.86 10.64 -6.27
C LEU A 220 13.14 9.95 -6.78
N ALA A 221 13.84 9.21 -5.91
CA ALA A 221 15.02 8.44 -6.33
C ALA A 221 14.68 7.41 -7.43
N TYR A 222 13.48 6.80 -7.38
CA TYR A 222 13.05 5.86 -8.42
C TYR A 222 12.74 6.53 -9.75
N VAL A 223 12.31 7.81 -9.75
CA VAL A 223 12.12 8.57 -11.01
C VAL A 223 13.43 8.74 -11.77
N ASP A 224 14.53 8.92 -11.04
CA ASP A 224 15.85 9.11 -11.65
C ASP A 224 16.43 7.80 -12.23
N GLU A 225 15.85 6.64 -11.89
CA GLU A 225 16.30 5.31 -12.34
C GLU A 225 15.56 4.81 -13.60
N ILE A 226 14.40 5.38 -13.94
CA ILE A 226 13.56 4.99 -15.09
C ILE A 226 13.60 6.07 -16.18
#